data_8cb7194bb8a9be984bc2aeb83abc7165
#
_entry.id   8cb7194bb8a9be984bc2aeb83abc7165
#
_cell.length_a   1.000
_cell.length_b   1.000
_cell.length_c   1.000
_cell.angle_alpha   90.00
_cell.angle_beta   90.00
_cell.angle_gamma   90.00
#
_symmetry.space_group_name_H-M   'P 1'
#
loop_
_entity.id
_entity.type
_entity.pdbx_description
1 polymer ?
#
loop_
_entity_poly.entity_id
_entity_poly.type
_entity_poly.pdbx_seq_one_letter_code
_entity_poly.pdbx_strand_id
1 'polypeptide(L)'
;MPVWSIVLLIVIAVLIAALVALTIVGRKLQKKQEANNAQLEAAKQVMSMLVIDKKMMKMKDAGLPKMVLDQTPKAFRGRKMPIVKAKIGPRVMSLMCDPKVFDQIPIKAEVKAEVSGIYIVGIKSVRGGKIVVPGKKKKGFFKKNK
;
A
#
# COMPACT_ATOMS: atom_id res chain seq x y z
N MET A 1 -25.28 1.70 51.63
CA MET A 1 -25.24 1.40 50.21
C MET A 1 -25.05 -0.10 50.01
N PRO A 2 -25.84 -0.78 49.22
CA PRO A 2 -25.61 -2.19 48.98
C PRO A 2 -24.29 -2.41 48.25
N VAL A 3 -23.57 -3.46 48.62
CA VAL A 3 -22.25 -3.80 48.09
C VAL A 3 -22.24 -3.91 46.55
N TRP A 4 -23.36 -4.28 46.00
CA TRP A 4 -23.56 -4.40 44.54
C TRP A 4 -23.42 -3.08 43.79
N SER A 5 -23.85 -1.97 44.39
CA SER A 5 -23.71 -0.65 43.75
C SER A 5 -22.27 -0.19 43.70
N ILE A 6 -21.48 -0.55 44.70
CA ILE A 6 -20.05 -0.24 44.74
C ILE A 6 -19.29 -1.06 43.68
N VAL A 7 -19.60 -2.35 43.57
CA VAL A 7 -19.02 -3.22 42.55
C VAL A 7 -19.34 -2.72 41.15
N LEU A 8 -20.57 -2.31 40.91
CA LEU A 8 -21.04 -1.80 39.62
C LEU A 8 -20.30 -0.50 39.25
N LEU A 9 -20.13 0.41 40.21
CA LEU A 9 -19.35 1.64 40.02
C LEU A 9 -17.89 1.37 39.67
N ILE A 10 -17.26 0.41 40.32
CA ILE A 10 -15.86 0.01 40.02
C ILE A 10 -15.75 -0.55 38.62
N VAL A 11 -16.66 -1.42 38.21
CA VAL A 11 -16.68 -2.00 36.87
C VAL A 11 -16.84 -0.92 35.79
N ILE A 12 -17.75 0.03 35.99
CA ILE A 12 -17.95 1.14 35.06
C ILE A 12 -16.69 2.01 34.98
N ALA A 13 -16.05 2.32 36.12
CA ALA A 13 -14.82 3.10 36.15
C ALA A 13 -13.69 2.43 35.37
N VAL A 14 -13.54 1.10 35.53
CA VAL A 14 -12.52 0.31 34.80
C VAL A 14 -12.80 0.31 33.30
N LEU A 15 -14.07 0.17 32.89
CA LEU A 15 -14.45 0.20 31.46
C LEU A 15 -14.18 1.57 30.84
N ILE A 16 -14.49 2.65 31.54
CA ILE A 16 -14.19 4.02 31.05
C ILE A 16 -12.68 4.22 30.93
N ALA A 17 -11.89 3.80 31.91
CA ALA A 17 -10.44 3.89 31.86
C ALA A 17 -9.85 3.10 30.68
N ALA A 18 -10.36 1.90 30.41
CA ALA A 18 -9.96 1.09 29.26
C ALA A 18 -10.29 1.75 27.92
N LEU A 19 -11.48 2.34 27.78
CA LEU A 19 -11.86 3.09 26.57
C LEU A 19 -10.97 4.31 26.33
N VAL A 20 -10.67 5.07 27.38
CA VAL A 20 -9.76 6.22 27.28
C VAL A 20 -8.36 5.78 26.87
N ALA A 21 -7.84 4.72 27.48
CA ALA A 21 -6.53 4.17 27.11
C ALA A 21 -6.48 3.74 25.65
N LEU A 22 -7.49 3.04 25.15
CA LEU A 22 -7.60 2.62 23.74
C LEU A 22 -7.64 3.81 22.78
N THR A 23 -8.37 4.87 23.12
CA THR A 23 -8.45 6.08 22.28
C THR A 23 -7.12 6.81 22.21
N ILE A 24 -6.37 6.89 23.32
CA ILE A 24 -5.06 7.52 23.36
C ILE A 24 -4.05 6.73 22.52
N VAL A 25 -4.03 5.40 22.66
CA VAL A 25 -3.16 4.54 21.86
C VAL A 25 -3.50 4.61 20.37
N GLY A 26 -4.78 4.58 20.03
CA GLY A 26 -5.24 4.73 18.64
C GLY A 26 -4.79 6.05 18.00
N ARG A 27 -4.94 7.16 18.72
CA ARG A 27 -4.49 8.48 18.24
C ARG A 27 -2.96 8.57 18.07
N LYS A 28 -2.19 7.94 18.96
CA LYS A 28 -0.72 7.87 18.82
C LYS A 28 -0.29 7.09 17.57
N LEU A 29 -0.96 5.97 17.29
CA LEU A 29 -0.70 5.18 16.10
C LEU A 29 -1.06 5.93 14.81
N GLN A 30 -2.20 6.61 14.79
CA GLN A 30 -2.61 7.43 13.65
C GLN A 30 -1.62 8.55 13.36
N LYS A 31 -1.19 9.30 14.38
CA LYS A 31 -0.17 10.36 14.20
C LYS A 31 1.15 9.84 13.64
N LYS A 32 1.59 8.65 14.05
CA LYS A 32 2.79 8.04 13.47
C LYS A 32 2.59 7.64 12.00
N GLN A 33 1.41 7.15 11.64
CA GLN A 33 1.10 6.83 10.26
C GLN A 33 0.99 8.09 9.39
N GLU A 34 0.37 9.14 9.90
CA GLU A 34 0.28 10.43 9.20
C GLU A 34 1.66 11.05 8.98
N ALA A 35 2.53 11.02 9.99
CA ALA A 35 3.90 11.51 9.88
C ALA A 35 4.72 10.70 8.85
N ASN A 36 4.59 9.37 8.87
CA ASN A 36 5.24 8.52 7.87
C ASN A 36 4.68 8.74 6.46
N ASN A 37 3.36 8.92 6.35
CA ASN A 37 2.74 9.23 5.07
C ASN A 37 3.14 10.60 4.55
N ALA A 38 3.23 11.61 5.41
CA ALA A 38 3.70 12.95 5.04
C ALA A 38 5.16 12.93 4.56
N GLN A 39 6.03 12.16 5.20
CA GLN A 39 7.41 11.98 4.75
C GLN A 39 7.49 11.23 3.40
N LEU A 40 6.66 10.20 3.22
CA LEU A 40 6.55 9.49 1.95
C LEU A 40 6.00 10.41 0.86
N GLU A 41 5.05 11.26 1.18
CA GLU A 41 4.50 12.25 0.23
C GLU A 41 5.52 13.31 -0.17
N ALA A 42 6.31 13.81 0.78
CA ALA A 42 7.38 14.75 0.50
C ALA A 42 8.51 14.13 -0.36
N ALA A 43 8.74 12.82 -0.22
CA ALA A 43 9.73 12.08 -1.00
C ALA A 43 9.20 11.55 -2.34
N LYS A 44 7.91 11.72 -2.63
CA LYS A 44 7.32 11.30 -3.91
C LYS A 44 7.87 12.14 -5.06
N GLN A 45 8.43 11.47 -6.02
CA GLN A 45 8.85 12.08 -7.28
C GLN A 45 8.02 11.50 -8.42
N VAL A 46 7.52 12.35 -9.28
CA VAL A 46 6.83 11.93 -10.50
C VAL A 46 7.88 11.66 -11.57
N MET A 47 7.99 10.42 -11.97
CA MET A 47 8.92 9.97 -13.00
C MET A 47 8.19 9.31 -14.16
N SER A 48 8.66 9.57 -15.38
CA SER A 48 8.26 8.80 -16.54
C SER A 48 9.10 7.53 -16.62
N MET A 49 8.43 6.40 -16.73
CA MET A 49 9.10 5.10 -16.84
C MET A 49 8.42 4.24 -17.91
N LEU A 50 9.23 3.45 -18.59
CA LEU A 50 8.73 2.41 -19.50
C LEU A 50 8.62 1.10 -18.73
N VAL A 51 7.43 0.60 -18.57
CA VAL A 51 7.19 -0.70 -17.91
C VAL A 51 7.56 -1.82 -18.88
N ILE A 52 8.56 -2.61 -18.50
CA ILE A 52 9.04 -3.75 -19.31
C ILE A 52 8.24 -5.00 -18.96
N ASP A 53 8.16 -5.30 -17.67
CA ASP A 53 7.49 -6.48 -17.15
C ASP A 53 6.98 -6.25 -15.73
N LYS A 54 5.98 -7.01 -15.33
CA LYS A 54 5.46 -7.01 -13.96
C LYS A 54 5.20 -8.44 -13.51
N LYS A 55 5.72 -8.81 -12.34
CA LYS A 55 5.53 -10.14 -11.77
C LYS A 55 5.37 -10.09 -10.25
N MET A 56 4.61 -11.04 -9.74
CA MET A 56 4.60 -11.35 -8.32
C MET A 56 5.77 -12.29 -8.02
N MET A 57 6.79 -11.79 -7.32
CA MET A 57 7.95 -12.60 -6.96
C MET A 57 8.44 -12.27 -5.55
N LYS A 58 9.27 -13.15 -5.01
CA LYS A 58 9.89 -12.91 -3.71
C LYS A 58 10.94 -11.81 -3.83
N MET A 59 11.11 -11.03 -2.78
CA MET A 59 12.09 -9.94 -2.75
C MET A 59 13.51 -10.42 -3.10
N LYS A 60 13.87 -11.64 -2.70
CA LYS A 60 15.19 -12.23 -2.99
C LYS A 60 15.44 -12.40 -4.47
N ASP A 61 14.41 -12.70 -5.25
CA ASP A 61 14.48 -13.02 -6.68
C ASP A 61 14.29 -11.78 -7.56
N ALA A 62 13.94 -10.66 -6.96
CA ALA A 62 13.58 -9.44 -7.68
C ALA A 62 14.78 -8.62 -8.21
N GLY A 63 16.00 -9.00 -7.85
CA GLY A 63 17.20 -8.23 -8.24
C GLY A 63 17.29 -6.86 -7.57
N LEU A 64 16.70 -6.71 -6.40
CA LEU A 64 16.74 -5.48 -5.63
C LEU A 64 18.13 -5.27 -5.01
N PRO A 65 18.56 -4.01 -4.79
CA PRO A 65 19.81 -3.72 -4.10
C PRO A 65 19.87 -4.38 -2.71
N LYS A 66 21.04 -4.87 -2.33
CA LYS A 66 21.25 -5.53 -1.03
C LYS A 66 20.82 -4.66 0.16
N MET A 67 21.03 -3.37 0.09
CA MET A 67 20.62 -2.42 1.12
C MET A 67 19.11 -2.49 1.44
N VAL A 68 18.29 -2.70 0.43
CA VAL A 68 16.83 -2.83 0.58
C VAL A 68 16.48 -4.16 1.24
N LEU A 69 17.16 -5.22 0.85
CA LEU A 69 16.97 -6.54 1.45
C LEU A 69 17.36 -6.55 2.93
N ASP A 70 18.44 -5.84 3.27
CA ASP A 70 18.94 -5.79 4.65
C ASP A 70 18.03 -4.96 5.57
N GLN A 71 17.44 -3.90 5.06
CA GLN A 71 16.47 -3.08 5.80
C GLN A 71 15.10 -3.75 5.94
N THR A 72 14.82 -4.79 5.15
CA THR A 72 13.54 -5.49 5.22
C THR A 72 13.59 -6.60 6.26
N PRO A 73 12.61 -6.66 7.18
CA PRO A 73 12.50 -7.75 8.14
C PRO A 73 12.45 -9.12 7.44
N LYS A 74 13.13 -10.10 8.01
CA LYS A 74 13.25 -11.47 7.44
C LYS A 74 11.89 -12.10 7.11
N ALA A 75 10.87 -11.80 7.90
CA ALA A 75 9.50 -12.28 7.69
C ALA A 75 8.88 -11.83 6.36
N PHE A 76 9.27 -10.67 5.83
CA PHE A 76 8.75 -10.14 4.57
C PHE A 76 9.57 -10.55 3.35
N ARG A 77 10.83 -10.94 3.53
CA ARG A 77 11.72 -11.33 2.43
C ARG A 77 11.24 -12.56 1.66
N GLY A 78 10.50 -13.45 2.33
CA GLY A 78 9.95 -14.67 1.73
C GLY A 78 8.56 -14.52 1.10
N ARG A 79 7.90 -13.40 1.30
CA ARG A 79 6.57 -13.14 0.74
C ARG A 79 6.67 -12.76 -0.74
N LYS A 80 5.70 -13.21 -1.52
CA LYS A 80 5.53 -12.73 -2.89
C LYS A 80 5.01 -11.29 -2.85
N MET A 81 5.73 -10.41 -3.50
CA MET A 81 5.37 -9.00 -3.63
C MET A 81 5.28 -8.61 -5.10
N PRO A 82 4.44 -7.64 -5.43
CA PRO A 82 4.37 -7.14 -6.79
C PRO A 82 5.65 -6.36 -7.12
N ILE A 83 6.39 -6.85 -8.10
CA ILE A 83 7.62 -6.24 -8.60
C ILE A 83 7.41 -5.83 -10.06
N VAL A 84 7.76 -4.60 -10.36
CA VAL A 84 7.69 -4.03 -11.70
C VAL A 84 9.10 -3.76 -12.18
N LYS A 85 9.46 -4.33 -13.33
CA LYS A 85 10.67 -3.95 -14.04
C LYS A 85 10.36 -2.79 -14.96
N ALA A 86 11.00 -1.67 -14.73
CA ALA A 86 10.79 -0.47 -15.51
C ALA A 86 12.14 0.13 -15.95
N LYS A 87 12.13 0.70 -17.14
CA LYS A 87 13.26 1.49 -17.64
C LYS A 87 13.02 2.95 -17.30
N ILE A 88 13.91 3.49 -16.49
CA ILE A 88 13.91 4.92 -16.10
C ILE A 88 15.16 5.55 -16.72
N GLY A 89 14.96 6.38 -17.73
CA GLY A 89 16.08 6.93 -18.49
C GLY A 89 16.94 5.82 -19.12
N PRO A 90 18.28 5.81 -18.91
CA PRO A 90 19.16 4.81 -19.49
C PRO A 90 19.24 3.51 -18.68
N ARG A 91 18.58 3.40 -17.53
CA ARG A 91 18.71 2.27 -16.59
C ARG A 91 17.42 1.49 -16.47
N VAL A 92 17.55 0.17 -16.37
CA VAL A 92 16.45 -0.74 -16.02
C VAL A 92 16.55 -1.04 -14.54
N MET A 93 15.46 -0.81 -13.82
CA MET A 93 15.39 -1.03 -12.38
C MET A 93 14.18 -1.88 -12.03
N SER A 94 14.30 -2.66 -10.97
CA SER A 94 13.17 -3.35 -10.35
C SER A 94 12.61 -2.47 -9.24
N LEU A 95 11.32 -2.20 -9.29
CA LEU A 95 10.61 -1.37 -8.33
C LEU A 95 9.55 -2.21 -7.63
N MET A 96 9.37 -1.99 -6.35
CA MET A 96 8.24 -2.53 -5.62
C MET A 96 7.00 -1.68 -5.89
N CYS A 97 5.85 -2.31 -5.89
CA CYS A 97 4.58 -1.67 -6.18
C CYS A 97 3.53 -2.05 -5.15
N ASP A 98 2.57 -1.15 -4.93
CA ASP A 98 1.38 -1.49 -4.17
C ASP A 98 0.52 -2.48 -4.99
N PRO A 99 -0.07 -3.53 -4.39
CA PRO A 99 -0.95 -4.45 -5.10
C PRO A 99 -2.09 -3.78 -5.87
N LYS A 100 -2.62 -2.70 -5.34
CA LYS A 100 -3.68 -1.92 -6.00
C LYS A 100 -3.20 -1.22 -7.26
N VAL A 101 -1.97 -0.73 -7.23
CA VAL A 101 -1.33 -0.05 -8.35
C VAL A 101 -0.81 -1.04 -9.38
N PHE A 102 -0.37 -2.21 -8.92
CA PHE A 102 0.13 -3.29 -9.77
C PHE A 102 -0.87 -3.72 -10.84
N ASP A 103 -2.14 -3.83 -10.47
CA ASP A 103 -3.20 -4.22 -11.42
C ASP A 103 -3.47 -3.13 -12.47
N GLN A 104 -3.19 -1.87 -12.13
CA GLN A 104 -3.41 -0.72 -13.01
C GLN A 104 -2.25 -0.46 -13.98
N ILE A 105 -1.07 -1.03 -13.71
CA ILE A 105 0.12 -0.82 -14.54
C ILE A 105 0.04 -1.66 -15.80
N PRO A 106 -0.03 -1.06 -17.01
CA PRO A 106 0.08 -1.79 -18.27
C PRO A 106 1.52 -2.24 -18.52
N ILE A 107 1.70 -3.38 -19.17
CA ILE A 107 3.00 -3.87 -19.61
C ILE A 107 3.36 -3.21 -20.94
N LYS A 108 4.64 -2.92 -21.17
CA LYS A 108 5.17 -2.33 -22.40
C LYS A 108 4.58 -0.95 -22.74
N ALA A 109 4.21 -0.20 -21.71
CA ALA A 109 3.71 1.16 -21.88
C ALA A 109 4.54 2.15 -21.05
N GLU A 110 4.59 3.38 -21.52
CA GLU A 110 5.21 4.47 -20.78
C GLU A 110 4.19 5.04 -19.79
N VAL A 111 4.55 5.04 -18.51
CA VAL A 111 3.70 5.55 -17.44
C VAL A 111 4.41 6.65 -16.68
N LYS A 112 3.67 7.67 -16.30
CA LYS A 112 4.09 8.63 -15.28
C LYS A 112 3.60 8.13 -13.94
N ALA A 113 4.54 7.68 -13.12
CA ALA A 113 4.26 7.14 -11.80
C ALA A 113 4.86 8.00 -10.70
N GLU A 114 4.19 7.99 -9.57
CA GLU A 114 4.73 8.55 -8.33
C GLU A 114 5.59 7.50 -7.67
N VAL A 115 6.87 7.77 -7.54
CA VAL A 115 7.85 6.86 -6.96
C VAL A 115 8.45 7.49 -5.72
N SER A 116 8.47 6.73 -4.65
CA SER A 116 9.19 7.07 -3.42
C SER A 116 10.34 6.08 -3.23
N GLY A 117 11.55 6.52 -3.53
CA GLY A 117 12.73 5.65 -3.54
C GLY A 117 12.63 4.54 -4.59
N ILE A 118 12.40 3.30 -4.15
CA ILE A 118 12.21 2.13 -5.02
C ILE A 118 10.76 1.63 -5.02
N TYR A 119 9.83 2.38 -4.44
CA TYR A 119 8.44 1.99 -4.26
C TYR A 119 7.52 2.85 -5.12
N ILE A 120 6.70 2.22 -5.95
CA ILE A 120 5.69 2.90 -6.76
C ILE A 120 4.45 3.09 -5.91
N VAL A 121 4.11 4.34 -5.63
CA VAL A 121 2.98 4.72 -4.78
C VAL A 121 1.69 4.86 -5.59
N GLY A 122 1.80 5.37 -6.81
CA GLY A 122 0.65 5.62 -7.66
C GLY A 122 1.00 5.87 -9.11
N ILE A 123 0.00 5.90 -9.95
CA ILE A 123 0.13 6.22 -11.38
C ILE A 123 -0.64 7.51 -11.64
N LYS A 124 0.02 8.48 -12.29
CA LYS A 124 -0.62 9.74 -12.71
C LYS A 124 -1.20 9.66 -14.11
N SER A 125 -0.46 9.11 -15.04
CA SER A 125 -0.92 8.98 -16.42
C SER A 125 -0.23 7.83 -17.15
N VAL A 126 -0.91 7.30 -18.15
CA VAL A 126 -0.40 6.25 -19.04
C VAL A 126 -0.39 6.78 -20.46
N ARG A 127 0.78 6.78 -21.08
CA ARG A 127 0.92 7.18 -22.47
C ARG A 127 0.66 5.98 -23.36
N GLY A 128 -0.40 6.05 -24.19
CA GLY A 128 -0.74 4.99 -25.13
C GLY A 128 -1.52 3.80 -24.56
N GLY A 129 -1.94 3.86 -23.31
CA GLY A 129 -2.77 2.84 -22.68
C GLY A 129 -3.89 3.43 -21.83
N LYS A 130 -4.99 2.71 -21.71
CA LYS A 130 -6.05 3.07 -20.76
C LYS A 130 -5.60 2.63 -19.37
N ILE A 131 -5.72 3.53 -18.39
CA ILE A 131 -5.61 3.15 -16.99
C ILE A 131 -6.71 2.13 -16.73
N VAL A 132 -6.34 0.89 -16.46
CA VAL A 132 -7.30 -0.13 -16.03
C VAL A 132 -7.67 0.18 -14.59
N VAL A 133 -8.67 1.04 -14.44
CA VAL A 133 -9.32 1.19 -13.13
C VAL A 133 -9.98 -0.16 -12.86
N PRO A 134 -9.70 -0.85 -11.75
CA PRO A 134 -10.41 -2.06 -11.39
C PRO A 134 -11.89 -1.70 -11.27
N GLY A 135 -12.63 -1.97 -12.34
CA GLY A 135 -14.01 -1.59 -12.49
C GLY A 135 -14.83 -2.29 -11.41
N LYS A 136 -15.65 -1.53 -10.70
CA LYS A 136 -16.86 -2.05 -10.06
C LYS A 136 -17.44 -3.11 -11.01
N LYS A 137 -17.48 -4.36 -10.58
CA LYS A 137 -18.20 -5.43 -11.28
C LYS A 137 -19.58 -4.89 -11.64
N LYS A 138 -19.81 -4.60 -12.91
CA LYS A 138 -21.16 -4.33 -13.41
C LYS A 138 -21.95 -5.59 -13.08
N LYS A 139 -22.84 -5.49 -12.10
CA LYS A 139 -23.88 -6.48 -11.89
C LYS A 139 -24.64 -6.53 -13.20
N GLY A 140 -24.43 -7.61 -13.95
CA GLY A 140 -25.19 -7.85 -15.16
C GLY A 140 -26.68 -7.87 -14.80
N PHE A 141 -27.39 -6.91 -15.30
CA PHE A 141 -28.85 -6.94 -15.29
C PHE A 141 -29.26 -8.10 -16.20
N PHE A 142 -29.55 -9.22 -15.61
CA PHE A 142 -30.24 -10.29 -16.30
C PHE A 142 -31.63 -9.78 -16.69
N LYS A 143 -31.79 -9.36 -17.91
CA LYS A 143 -33.08 -9.08 -18.50
C LYS A 143 -33.71 -10.45 -18.79
N LYS A 144 -34.57 -10.88 -17.90
CA LYS A 144 -35.41 -12.06 -18.08
C LYS A 144 -36.45 -11.69 -19.13
N ASN A 145 -36.21 -12.08 -20.36
CA ASN A 145 -37.26 -12.06 -21.38
C ASN A 145 -38.18 -13.27 -21.13
N LYS A 146 -39.43 -12.94 -20.92
CA LYS A 146 -40.54 -13.90 -21.06
C LYS A 146 -40.75 -14.24 -22.52
#